data_973768b5fcf52df187c0a7af166889cc
#
_entry.id   973768b5fcf52df187c0a7af166889cc
#
_cell.length_a   1.000
_cell.length_b   1.000
_cell.length_c   1.000
_cell.angle_alpha   90.00
_cell.angle_beta   90.00
_cell.angle_gamma   90.00
#
_symmetry.space_group_name_H-M   'P 1'
#
loop_
_entity.id
_entity.type
_entity.pdbx_description
1 polymer ?
#
loop_
_entity_poly.entity_id
_entity_poly.type
_entity_poly.pdbx_seq_one_letter_code
_entity_poly.pdbx_strand_id
1 'polypeptide(L)'
;MSDTKEKLANYIDAGVPILYINSFEENKTDGLIKEVLGDRKAFEWNLSLGVSDFKTGERQSDISLKAYLKAAIDNGLEDELNRRVLIIKDVPSLLDSSNPDSSEIIALFKYISLKIIQGLDTVIIMVSPVIYIPQELEKFITIIEPEYPEENEIASIIHNFANENESTIADDLCEEMSLAFKGLTEFEIRCILQLAMATNGELTHNDLKFVFTQKKQMIKKSGILEMIELKESVNDIGGLENLKAWLERKKIVFKNIPKAKEYGVDMPKGMLIAGVPGCGKSLTAKVTAQLFEVPLLRLDMGKILGKYVGESEENMRKAIKLAEAISPCVLWIDELEKAFSGMGGNSEGNEVTTRLFGTFLTWMQEKKSPVFVIATANNITSLPPELLRKGRFDEIFYVGLPNDEERKKIFEIHINKRRPQDFKAIDVVSLVAKTKDYSGADIEGVVKDGVENSFADGNSSLTTEYIMKAIENTRPLSEIMGDALKDLSKKYEKLNFKNASK
;
A
#
# COMPACT_ATOMS: atom_id res chain seq x y z
N MET A 1 -10.70 16.58 -9.96
CA MET A 1 -12.18 16.74 -10.04
C MET A 1 -12.70 17.01 -11.44
N SER A 2 -12.05 17.79 -12.30
CA SER A 2 -12.56 18.06 -13.66
C SER A 2 -12.74 16.76 -14.48
N ASP A 3 -11.82 15.81 -14.36
CA ASP A 3 -11.84 14.54 -15.09
C ASP A 3 -13.00 13.62 -14.68
N THR A 4 -13.28 13.46 -13.39
CA THR A 4 -14.42 12.63 -12.92
C THR A 4 -15.76 13.24 -13.31
N LYS A 5 -15.88 14.57 -13.25
CA LYS A 5 -17.07 15.30 -13.68
C LYS A 5 -17.32 15.15 -15.16
N GLU A 6 -16.28 15.31 -15.97
CA GLU A 6 -16.35 15.15 -17.41
C GLU A 6 -16.70 13.71 -17.82
N LYS A 7 -16.07 12.72 -17.18
CA LYS A 7 -16.41 11.30 -17.38
C LYS A 7 -17.86 11.00 -17.04
N LEU A 8 -18.35 11.50 -15.90
CA LEU A 8 -19.75 11.30 -15.47
C LEU A 8 -20.72 11.92 -16.50
N ALA A 9 -20.50 13.15 -16.93
CA ALA A 9 -21.30 13.82 -17.93
C ALA A 9 -21.32 13.03 -19.27
N ASN A 10 -20.14 12.65 -19.75
CA ASN A 10 -19.99 11.91 -20.99
C ASN A 10 -20.73 10.55 -20.97
N TYR A 11 -20.70 9.82 -19.85
CA TYR A 11 -21.40 8.55 -19.72
C TYR A 11 -22.92 8.73 -19.64
N ILE A 12 -23.40 9.79 -18.98
CA ILE A 12 -24.84 10.12 -18.95
C ILE A 12 -25.33 10.45 -20.37
N ASP A 13 -24.57 11.28 -21.10
CA ASP A 13 -24.92 11.67 -22.45
C ASP A 13 -24.80 10.52 -23.46
N ALA A 14 -23.90 9.58 -23.22
CA ALA A 14 -23.77 8.35 -23.99
C ALA A 14 -24.88 7.32 -23.73
N GLY A 15 -25.78 7.55 -22.77
CA GLY A 15 -26.87 6.63 -22.44
C GLY A 15 -26.41 5.33 -21.77
N VAL A 16 -25.32 5.40 -20.96
CA VAL A 16 -24.88 4.25 -20.15
C VAL A 16 -25.97 3.93 -19.11
N PRO A 17 -26.48 2.69 -19.04
CA PRO A 17 -27.63 2.38 -18.21
C PRO A 17 -27.41 2.56 -16.72
N ILE A 18 -26.28 2.07 -16.22
CA ILE A 18 -25.95 2.09 -14.78
C ILE A 18 -24.53 2.61 -14.60
N LEU A 19 -24.38 3.67 -13.81
CA LEU A 19 -23.10 4.21 -13.37
C LEU A 19 -22.91 3.89 -11.90
N TYR A 20 -21.84 3.15 -11.56
CA TYR A 20 -21.54 2.78 -10.19
C TYR A 20 -20.40 3.64 -9.65
N ILE A 21 -20.71 4.60 -8.79
CA ILE A 21 -19.71 5.47 -8.18
C ILE A 21 -19.21 4.84 -6.88
N ASN A 22 -17.95 4.42 -6.88
CA ASN A 22 -17.30 3.85 -5.72
C ASN A 22 -16.74 4.96 -4.82
N SER A 23 -17.54 5.45 -3.89
CA SER A 23 -17.16 6.55 -3.02
C SER A 23 -17.74 6.39 -1.61
N PHE A 24 -16.91 6.71 -0.61
CA PHE A 24 -17.33 6.87 0.77
C PHE A 24 -17.82 8.30 1.06
N GLU A 25 -17.41 9.27 0.24
CA GLU A 25 -17.74 10.69 0.41
C GLU A 25 -19.08 11.02 -0.26
N GLU A 26 -20.19 10.61 0.34
CA GLU A 26 -21.53 10.80 -0.24
C GLU A 26 -21.83 12.27 -0.53
N ASN A 27 -21.56 13.19 0.40
CA ASN A 27 -21.83 14.62 0.23
C ASN A 27 -21.09 15.22 -0.97
N LYS A 28 -19.83 14.85 -1.16
CA LYS A 28 -19.03 15.29 -2.29
C LYS A 28 -19.52 14.70 -3.61
N THR A 29 -19.85 13.42 -3.57
CA THR A 29 -20.43 12.70 -4.71
C THR A 29 -21.76 13.28 -5.10
N ASP A 30 -22.63 13.59 -4.13
CA ASP A 30 -23.91 14.24 -4.37
C ASP A 30 -23.75 15.63 -4.97
N GLY A 31 -22.76 16.41 -4.49
CA GLY A 31 -22.41 17.71 -5.10
C GLY A 31 -22.00 17.57 -6.56
N LEU A 32 -21.11 16.61 -6.86
CA LEU A 32 -20.68 16.31 -8.21
C LEU A 32 -21.84 15.90 -9.14
N ILE A 33 -22.71 15.00 -8.64
CA ILE A 33 -23.89 14.57 -9.39
C ILE A 33 -24.81 15.75 -9.65
N LYS A 34 -25.12 16.60 -8.64
CA LYS A 34 -25.97 17.80 -8.80
C LYS A 34 -25.45 18.75 -9.88
N GLU A 35 -24.14 18.97 -9.94
CA GLU A 35 -23.51 19.82 -10.94
C GLU A 35 -23.66 19.27 -12.37
N VAL A 36 -23.56 17.93 -12.52
CA VAL A 36 -23.63 17.28 -13.85
C VAL A 36 -25.08 17.17 -14.35
N LEU A 37 -26.02 16.96 -13.43
CA LEU A 37 -27.44 16.74 -13.81
C LEU A 37 -28.13 17.99 -14.38
N GLY A 38 -27.66 19.21 -14.10
CA GLY A 38 -28.31 20.44 -14.55
C GLY A 38 -29.78 20.48 -14.17
N ASP A 39 -30.68 20.62 -15.15
CA ASP A 39 -32.15 20.72 -14.94
C ASP A 39 -32.87 19.37 -14.90
N ARG A 40 -32.19 18.23 -15.08
CA ARG A 40 -32.83 16.90 -15.01
C ARG A 40 -33.38 16.66 -13.63
N LYS A 41 -34.57 16.10 -13.54
CA LYS A 41 -35.19 15.66 -12.25
C LYS A 41 -34.41 14.44 -11.75
N ALA A 42 -34.14 14.41 -10.45
CA ALA A 42 -33.38 13.31 -9.85
C ALA A 42 -34.02 12.86 -8.55
N PHE A 43 -34.14 11.56 -8.39
CA PHE A 43 -34.69 10.91 -7.21
C PHE A 43 -33.62 10.06 -6.57
N GLU A 44 -33.54 10.16 -5.25
CA GLU A 44 -32.65 9.31 -4.44
C GLU A 44 -33.49 8.26 -3.72
N TRP A 45 -33.01 7.05 -3.73
CA TRP A 45 -33.52 6.02 -2.84
C TRP A 45 -32.36 5.56 -1.91
N ASN A 46 -32.64 5.52 -0.63
CA ASN A 46 -31.75 4.92 0.38
C ASN A 46 -32.60 4.13 1.41
N LEU A 47 -31.92 3.21 2.12
CA LEU A 47 -32.58 2.29 3.05
C LEU A 47 -33.22 3.01 4.25
N SER A 48 -32.71 4.19 4.63
CA SER A 48 -33.15 4.94 5.81
C SER A 48 -34.38 5.81 5.55
N LEU A 49 -34.51 6.37 4.35
CA LEU A 49 -35.50 7.40 4.04
C LEU A 49 -36.55 7.00 2.96
N GLY A 50 -36.27 5.89 2.24
CA GLY A 50 -37.08 5.54 1.07
C GLY A 50 -36.77 6.48 -0.10
N VAL A 51 -37.77 6.96 -0.81
CA VAL A 51 -37.62 7.85 -1.99
C VAL A 51 -37.68 9.31 -1.55
N SER A 52 -36.72 10.09 -2.02
CA SER A 52 -36.65 11.54 -1.83
C SER A 52 -36.29 12.25 -3.14
N ASP A 53 -36.63 13.53 -3.26
CA ASP A 53 -36.09 14.39 -4.30
C ASP A 53 -34.59 14.68 -4.02
N PHE A 54 -33.73 14.31 -4.95
CA PHE A 54 -32.28 14.42 -4.74
C PHE A 54 -31.77 15.86 -4.63
N LYS A 55 -32.43 16.80 -5.27
CA LYS A 55 -31.99 18.21 -5.28
C LYS A 55 -32.48 18.96 -4.03
N THR A 56 -33.72 18.75 -3.63
CA THR A 56 -34.35 19.45 -2.49
C THR A 56 -34.16 18.70 -1.18
N GLY A 57 -33.97 17.39 -1.21
CA GLY A 57 -33.94 16.51 -0.05
C GLY A 57 -35.35 16.21 0.52
N GLU A 58 -36.43 16.66 -0.14
CA GLU A 58 -37.77 16.39 0.31
C GLU A 58 -38.12 14.91 0.19
N ARG A 59 -38.55 14.30 1.31
CA ARG A 59 -39.00 12.92 1.35
C ARG A 59 -40.34 12.79 0.64
N GLN A 60 -40.42 11.89 -0.33
CA GLN A 60 -41.62 11.65 -1.11
C GLN A 60 -42.43 10.44 -0.63
N SER A 61 -41.76 9.33 -0.37
CA SER A 61 -42.41 8.11 0.07
C SER A 61 -41.45 7.17 0.81
N ASP A 62 -42.03 6.38 1.73
CA ASP A 62 -41.35 5.36 2.51
C ASP A 62 -41.67 3.98 1.94
N ILE A 63 -41.22 3.75 0.69
CA ILE A 63 -41.43 2.48 0.00
C ILE A 63 -40.12 1.78 -0.28
N SER A 64 -40.14 0.45 -0.33
CA SER A 64 -38.95 -0.33 -0.70
C SER A 64 -38.53 -0.04 -2.14
N LEU A 65 -37.27 -0.18 -2.45
CA LEU A 65 -36.75 -0.02 -3.82
C LEU A 65 -37.50 -0.90 -4.82
N LYS A 66 -37.75 -2.16 -4.44
CA LYS A 66 -38.55 -3.09 -5.23
C LYS A 66 -39.96 -2.54 -5.57
N ALA A 67 -40.65 -2.01 -4.58
CA ALA A 67 -41.95 -1.44 -4.80
C ALA A 67 -41.91 -0.19 -5.69
N TYR A 68 -40.92 0.67 -5.49
CA TYR A 68 -40.71 1.86 -6.32
C TYR A 68 -40.44 1.52 -7.78
N LEU A 69 -39.53 0.58 -8.05
CA LEU A 69 -39.21 0.16 -9.41
C LEU A 69 -40.37 -0.55 -10.11
N LYS A 70 -41.13 -1.37 -9.37
CA LYS A 70 -42.34 -2.02 -9.90
C LYS A 70 -43.40 -0.98 -10.25
N ALA A 71 -43.69 -0.03 -9.38
CA ALA A 71 -44.63 1.03 -9.64
C ALA A 71 -44.26 1.87 -10.88
N ALA A 72 -42.97 2.18 -11.05
CA ALA A 72 -42.49 2.87 -12.26
C ALA A 72 -42.68 2.05 -13.56
N ILE A 73 -42.60 0.72 -13.49
CA ILE A 73 -42.86 -0.15 -14.64
C ILE A 73 -44.39 -0.23 -14.92
N ASP A 74 -45.19 -0.41 -13.87
CA ASP A 74 -46.63 -0.58 -13.99
C ASP A 74 -47.35 0.70 -14.45
N ASN A 75 -46.84 1.88 -14.05
CA ASN A 75 -47.36 3.19 -14.48
C ASN A 75 -46.86 3.64 -15.86
N GLY A 76 -45.90 2.93 -16.45
CA GLY A 76 -45.25 3.27 -17.72
C GLY A 76 -43.93 3.98 -17.52
N LEU A 77 -42.85 3.30 -17.92
CA LEU A 77 -41.46 3.78 -17.72
C LEU A 77 -41.18 5.13 -18.42
N GLU A 78 -41.81 5.40 -19.57
CA GLU A 78 -41.62 6.66 -20.29
C GLU A 78 -42.26 7.83 -19.50
N ASP A 79 -43.36 7.63 -18.83
CA ASP A 79 -44.02 8.68 -18.04
C ASP A 79 -43.30 8.90 -16.70
N GLU A 80 -42.79 7.84 -16.11
CA GLU A 80 -42.19 7.88 -14.76
C GLU A 80 -40.69 8.18 -14.74
N LEU A 81 -39.92 7.68 -15.70
CA LEU A 81 -38.46 7.75 -15.67
C LEU A 81 -37.85 8.61 -16.77
N ASN A 82 -38.56 8.96 -17.85
CA ASN A 82 -38.01 9.73 -18.93
C ASN A 82 -37.51 11.11 -18.47
N ARG A 83 -36.29 11.49 -18.83
CA ARG A 83 -35.54 12.67 -18.36
C ARG A 83 -35.35 12.76 -16.85
N ARG A 84 -35.40 11.62 -16.17
CA ARG A 84 -35.12 11.52 -14.73
C ARG A 84 -33.85 10.75 -14.49
N VAL A 85 -33.27 10.92 -13.31
CA VAL A 85 -32.10 10.19 -12.84
C VAL A 85 -32.45 9.50 -11.52
N LEU A 86 -32.12 8.23 -11.42
CA LEU A 86 -32.29 7.43 -10.23
C LEU A 86 -30.95 7.29 -9.52
N ILE A 87 -30.83 7.84 -8.31
CA ILE A 87 -29.67 7.67 -7.45
C ILE A 87 -30.02 6.62 -6.39
N ILE A 88 -29.24 5.53 -6.34
CA ILE A 88 -29.47 4.42 -5.42
C ILE A 88 -28.27 4.33 -4.47
N LYS A 89 -28.54 4.47 -3.18
CA LYS A 89 -27.56 4.27 -2.11
C LYS A 89 -27.75 2.89 -1.45
N ASP A 90 -26.81 2.49 -0.58
CA ASP A 90 -26.85 1.20 0.15
C ASP A 90 -26.89 -0.06 -0.74
N VAL A 91 -26.33 0.04 -1.93
CA VAL A 91 -26.41 -0.98 -3.00
C VAL A 91 -26.01 -2.40 -2.58
N PRO A 92 -24.90 -2.63 -1.83
CA PRO A 92 -24.50 -3.98 -1.46
C PRO A 92 -25.58 -4.73 -0.68
N SER A 93 -26.24 -4.07 0.26
CA SER A 93 -27.31 -4.69 1.08
C SER A 93 -28.56 -5.04 0.27
N LEU A 94 -28.77 -4.39 -0.87
CA LEU A 94 -29.91 -4.62 -1.75
C LEU A 94 -29.70 -5.77 -2.72
N LEU A 95 -28.48 -5.91 -3.23
CA LEU A 95 -28.14 -6.85 -4.30
C LEU A 95 -27.54 -8.16 -3.78
N ASP A 96 -27.15 -8.21 -2.50
CA ASP A 96 -26.60 -9.41 -1.89
C ASP A 96 -27.63 -10.55 -1.80
N SER A 97 -27.20 -11.77 -2.01
CA SER A 97 -28.02 -12.98 -1.97
C SER A 97 -28.68 -13.24 -0.62
N SER A 98 -28.23 -12.63 0.45
CA SER A 98 -28.88 -12.67 1.76
C SER A 98 -30.17 -11.85 1.81
N ASN A 99 -30.37 -10.91 0.90
CA ASN A 99 -31.60 -10.15 0.76
C ASN A 99 -32.65 -10.97 -0.03
N PRO A 100 -33.82 -11.28 0.55
CA PRO A 100 -34.87 -12.05 -0.14
C PRO A 100 -35.37 -11.43 -1.45
N ASP A 101 -35.33 -10.10 -1.55
CA ASP A 101 -35.77 -9.34 -2.72
C ASP A 101 -34.71 -9.13 -3.78
N SER A 102 -33.45 -9.54 -3.53
CA SER A 102 -32.31 -9.26 -4.41
C SER A 102 -32.51 -9.72 -5.85
N SER A 103 -33.01 -10.96 -6.04
CA SER A 103 -33.27 -11.52 -7.37
C SER A 103 -34.29 -10.70 -8.18
N GLU A 104 -35.34 -10.21 -7.52
CA GLU A 104 -36.33 -9.37 -8.18
C GLU A 104 -35.77 -7.98 -8.49
N ILE A 105 -35.03 -7.38 -7.56
CA ILE A 105 -34.39 -6.06 -7.75
C ILE A 105 -33.41 -6.14 -8.94
N ILE A 106 -32.59 -7.19 -9.01
CA ILE A 106 -31.68 -7.44 -10.13
C ILE A 106 -32.44 -7.55 -11.45
N ALA A 107 -33.53 -8.30 -11.48
CA ALA A 107 -34.37 -8.45 -12.68
C ALA A 107 -34.99 -7.11 -13.12
N LEU A 108 -35.44 -6.28 -12.17
CA LEU A 108 -35.98 -4.94 -12.44
C LEU A 108 -34.92 -4.00 -13.00
N PHE A 109 -33.74 -3.98 -12.42
CA PHE A 109 -32.60 -3.19 -12.95
C PHE A 109 -32.22 -3.64 -14.36
N LYS A 110 -32.13 -4.93 -14.61
CA LYS A 110 -31.86 -5.48 -15.93
C LYS A 110 -32.93 -5.04 -16.96
N TYR A 111 -34.20 -5.12 -16.59
CA TYR A 111 -35.30 -4.71 -17.47
C TYR A 111 -35.22 -3.21 -17.81
N ILE A 112 -35.03 -2.34 -16.81
CA ILE A 112 -34.87 -0.89 -17.00
C ILE A 112 -33.65 -0.59 -17.86
N SER A 113 -32.51 -1.26 -17.62
CA SER A 113 -31.30 -1.08 -18.38
C SER A 113 -31.49 -1.41 -19.87
N LEU A 114 -32.21 -2.48 -20.18
CA LEU A 114 -32.57 -2.81 -21.56
C LEU A 114 -33.44 -1.73 -22.23
N LYS A 115 -34.35 -1.10 -21.47
CA LYS A 115 -35.16 0.01 -21.95
C LYS A 115 -34.34 1.29 -22.21
N ILE A 116 -33.33 1.55 -21.36
CA ILE A 116 -32.38 2.64 -21.59
C ILE A 116 -31.62 2.44 -22.90
N ILE A 117 -31.12 1.23 -23.14
CA ILE A 117 -30.45 0.90 -24.41
C ILE A 117 -31.41 1.04 -25.62
N GLN A 118 -32.70 0.84 -25.40
CA GLN A 118 -33.74 1.01 -26.44
C GLN A 118 -34.18 2.48 -26.67
N GLY A 119 -33.63 3.43 -25.90
CA GLY A 119 -33.89 4.86 -26.08
C GLY A 119 -34.65 5.57 -24.96
N LEU A 120 -34.90 4.91 -23.81
CA LEU A 120 -35.42 5.58 -22.64
C LEU A 120 -34.36 6.54 -22.08
N ASP A 121 -34.67 7.85 -22.02
CA ASP A 121 -33.74 8.88 -21.52
C ASP A 121 -33.72 8.91 -19.98
N THR A 122 -33.05 7.95 -19.38
CA THR A 122 -32.79 7.86 -17.94
C THR A 122 -31.43 7.24 -17.67
N VAL A 123 -30.94 7.39 -16.46
CA VAL A 123 -29.71 6.74 -15.98
C VAL A 123 -29.90 6.34 -14.53
N ILE A 124 -29.34 5.22 -14.15
CA ILE A 124 -29.28 4.76 -12.76
C ILE A 124 -27.85 5.05 -12.26
N ILE A 125 -27.72 5.81 -11.16
CA ILE A 125 -26.45 6.08 -10.50
C ILE A 125 -26.47 5.36 -9.16
N MET A 126 -25.61 4.37 -9.03
CA MET A 126 -25.39 3.66 -7.76
C MET A 126 -24.21 4.30 -7.03
N VAL A 127 -24.37 4.60 -5.75
CA VAL A 127 -23.31 5.19 -4.91
C VAL A 127 -23.07 4.29 -3.70
N SER A 128 -21.86 3.78 -3.57
CA SER A 128 -21.49 2.93 -2.41
C SER A 128 -19.96 2.86 -2.24
N PRO A 129 -19.46 2.76 -1.00
CA PRO A 129 -18.04 2.56 -0.74
C PRO A 129 -17.53 1.15 -1.06
N VAL A 130 -18.45 0.20 -1.27
CA VAL A 130 -18.13 -1.20 -1.61
C VAL A 130 -18.81 -1.54 -2.93
N ILE A 131 -18.05 -2.06 -3.87
CA ILE A 131 -18.57 -2.52 -5.16
C ILE A 131 -19.13 -3.93 -4.99
N TYR A 132 -20.42 -4.09 -5.31
CA TYR A 132 -21.08 -5.39 -5.42
C TYR A 132 -21.85 -5.44 -6.74
N ILE A 133 -21.43 -6.28 -7.67
CA ILE A 133 -22.02 -6.39 -9.01
C ILE A 133 -22.47 -7.83 -9.26
N PRO A 134 -23.79 -8.09 -9.28
CA PRO A 134 -24.31 -9.37 -9.75
C PRO A 134 -23.95 -9.64 -11.19
N GLN A 135 -23.70 -10.89 -11.54
CA GLN A 135 -23.29 -11.33 -12.86
C GLN A 135 -24.26 -10.88 -13.96
N GLU A 136 -25.57 -10.84 -13.65
CA GLU A 136 -26.64 -10.43 -14.57
C GLU A 136 -26.58 -8.94 -14.94
N LEU A 137 -25.97 -8.10 -14.10
CA LEU A 137 -25.85 -6.65 -14.31
C LEU A 137 -24.47 -6.21 -14.81
N GLU A 138 -23.49 -7.09 -14.83
CA GLU A 138 -22.08 -6.77 -15.14
C GLU A 138 -21.91 -5.96 -16.43
N LYS A 139 -22.64 -6.33 -17.48
CA LYS A 139 -22.52 -5.66 -18.79
C LYS A 139 -23.26 -4.33 -18.88
N PHE A 140 -24.11 -3.99 -17.91
CA PHE A 140 -24.85 -2.75 -17.88
C PHE A 140 -24.21 -1.69 -16.98
N ILE A 141 -23.23 -2.09 -16.16
CA ILE A 141 -22.60 -1.24 -15.15
C ILE A 141 -21.26 -0.73 -15.63
N THR A 142 -21.09 0.59 -15.52
CA THR A 142 -19.79 1.25 -15.66
C THR A 142 -19.36 1.79 -14.29
N ILE A 143 -18.18 1.40 -13.83
CA ILE A 143 -17.63 1.82 -12.53
C ILE A 143 -16.91 3.16 -12.71
N ILE A 144 -17.19 4.09 -11.80
CA ILE A 144 -16.51 5.38 -11.69
C ILE A 144 -15.86 5.42 -10.31
N GLU A 145 -14.54 5.54 -10.27
CA GLU A 145 -13.77 5.75 -9.04
C GLU A 145 -13.33 7.20 -8.98
N PRO A 146 -13.86 8.02 -8.05
CA PRO A 146 -13.37 9.38 -7.85
C PRO A 146 -11.90 9.37 -7.44
N GLU A 147 -11.13 10.27 -8.02
CA GLU A 147 -9.72 10.41 -7.69
C GLU A 147 -9.55 11.17 -6.37
N TYR A 148 -8.45 10.88 -5.66
CA TYR A 148 -8.05 11.68 -4.52
C TYR A 148 -7.71 13.10 -4.95
N PRO A 149 -7.92 14.12 -4.09
CA PRO A 149 -7.63 15.50 -4.46
C PRO A 149 -6.12 15.67 -4.72
N GLU A 150 -5.82 16.40 -5.80
CA GLU A 150 -4.47 16.81 -6.17
C GLU A 150 -3.97 17.95 -5.25
N GLU A 151 -2.68 18.21 -5.26
CA GLU A 151 -2.01 19.18 -4.37
C GLU A 151 -2.65 20.57 -4.40
N ASN A 152 -3.00 21.08 -5.61
CA ASN A 152 -3.68 22.36 -5.76
C ASN A 152 -5.12 22.34 -5.18
N GLU A 153 -5.82 21.22 -5.31
CA GLU A 153 -7.16 21.04 -4.73
C GLU A 153 -7.08 20.97 -3.21
N ILE A 154 -6.06 20.27 -2.68
CA ILE A 154 -5.81 20.19 -1.23
C ILE A 154 -5.52 21.59 -0.68
N ALA A 155 -4.67 22.37 -1.33
CA ALA A 155 -4.40 23.76 -0.93
C ALA A 155 -5.70 24.58 -0.88
N SER A 156 -6.57 24.43 -1.88
CA SER A 156 -7.88 25.09 -1.90
C SER A 156 -8.78 24.63 -0.74
N ILE A 157 -8.78 23.34 -0.39
CA ILE A 157 -9.53 22.82 0.76
C ILE A 157 -9.03 23.43 2.07
N ILE A 158 -7.69 23.53 2.23
CA ILE A 158 -7.06 24.13 3.43
C ILE A 158 -7.42 25.62 3.54
N HIS A 159 -7.29 26.39 2.45
CA HIS A 159 -7.64 27.82 2.46
C HIS A 159 -9.12 28.06 2.74
N ASN A 160 -10.02 27.25 2.11
CA ASN A 160 -11.45 27.37 2.37
C ASN A 160 -11.77 27.05 3.83
N PHE A 161 -11.16 26.01 4.39
CA PHE A 161 -11.34 25.65 5.79
C PHE A 161 -10.83 26.76 6.74
N ALA A 162 -9.67 27.35 6.46
CA ALA A 162 -9.14 28.46 7.24
C ALA A 162 -10.09 29.66 7.21
N ASN A 163 -10.59 30.02 6.01
CA ASN A 163 -11.56 31.12 5.86
C ASN A 163 -12.88 30.85 6.60
N GLU A 164 -13.41 29.63 6.53
CA GLU A 164 -14.63 29.20 7.26
C GLU A 164 -14.48 29.36 8.78
N ASN A 165 -13.25 29.24 9.30
CA ASN A 165 -12.92 29.33 10.72
C ASN A 165 -12.28 30.68 11.12
N GLU A 166 -12.39 31.72 10.28
CA GLU A 166 -11.83 33.05 10.52
C GLU A 166 -10.32 33.04 10.84
N SER A 167 -9.61 32.07 10.29
CA SER A 167 -8.16 31.87 10.50
C SER A 167 -7.39 32.13 9.21
N THR A 168 -6.09 32.43 9.36
CA THR A 168 -5.15 32.58 8.24
C THR A 168 -4.11 31.48 8.30
N ILE A 169 -3.66 31.03 7.14
CA ILE A 169 -2.56 30.08 7.03
C ILE A 169 -1.43 30.68 6.20
N ALA A 170 -0.19 30.50 6.63
CA ALA A 170 0.98 30.93 5.88
C ALA A 170 1.19 30.02 4.65
N ASP A 171 1.65 30.59 3.54
CA ASP A 171 1.77 29.87 2.26
C ASP A 171 2.71 28.67 2.35
N ASP A 172 3.84 28.81 3.07
CA ASP A 172 4.79 27.71 3.30
C ASP A 172 4.18 26.53 4.07
N LEU A 173 3.38 26.82 5.11
CA LEU A 173 2.65 25.81 5.87
C LEU A 173 1.57 25.16 5.01
N CYS A 174 0.86 25.94 4.18
CA CYS A 174 -0.15 25.41 3.27
C CYS A 174 0.47 24.44 2.25
N GLU A 175 1.62 24.77 1.67
CA GLU A 175 2.37 23.88 0.77
C GLU A 175 2.80 22.59 1.48
N GLU A 176 3.38 22.70 2.68
CA GLU A 176 3.81 21.53 3.46
C GLU A 176 2.64 20.64 3.84
N MET A 177 1.54 21.21 4.31
CA MET A 177 0.32 20.47 4.62
C MET A 177 -0.30 19.83 3.37
N SER A 178 -0.29 20.52 2.23
CA SER A 178 -0.83 19.99 0.97
C SER A 178 -0.07 18.75 0.51
N LEU A 179 1.24 18.76 0.64
CA LEU A 179 2.07 17.56 0.39
C LEU A 179 1.77 16.44 1.39
N ALA A 180 1.64 16.79 2.67
CA ALA A 180 1.38 15.81 3.71
C ALA A 180 -0.02 15.17 3.58
N PHE A 181 -1.03 15.92 3.16
CA PHE A 181 -2.41 15.44 3.00
C PHE A 181 -2.63 14.60 1.73
N LYS A 182 -1.68 14.55 0.83
CA LYS A 182 -1.78 13.74 -0.39
C LYS A 182 -2.23 12.32 -0.11
N GLY A 183 -3.24 11.85 -0.87
CA GLY A 183 -3.83 10.53 -0.71
C GLY A 183 -4.87 10.40 0.40
N LEU A 184 -5.25 11.50 1.02
CA LEU A 184 -6.43 11.58 1.90
C LEU A 184 -7.65 12.08 1.11
N THR A 185 -8.83 11.65 1.51
CA THR A 185 -10.09 12.19 1.02
C THR A 185 -10.33 13.60 1.59
N GLU A 186 -11.18 14.40 0.96
CA GLU A 186 -11.53 15.73 1.47
C GLU A 186 -12.11 15.67 2.89
N PHE A 187 -12.96 14.66 3.14
CA PHE A 187 -13.50 14.42 4.47
C PHE A 187 -12.41 14.19 5.53
N GLU A 188 -11.43 13.35 5.22
CA GLU A 188 -10.32 13.07 6.13
C GLU A 188 -9.45 14.30 6.37
N ILE A 189 -9.17 15.08 5.31
CA ILE A 189 -8.45 16.36 5.41
C ILE A 189 -9.20 17.31 6.36
N ARG A 190 -10.49 17.52 6.13
CA ARG A 190 -11.32 18.40 6.99
C ARG A 190 -11.36 17.92 8.43
N CYS A 191 -11.47 16.60 8.68
CA CYS A 191 -11.43 16.05 10.04
C CYS A 191 -10.10 16.35 10.76
N ILE A 192 -8.97 16.24 10.04
CA ILE A 192 -7.64 16.55 10.63
C ILE A 192 -7.52 18.04 10.91
N LEU A 193 -7.95 18.89 9.98
CA LEU A 193 -7.93 20.33 10.16
C LEU A 193 -8.81 20.75 11.36
N GLN A 194 -10.00 20.18 11.49
CA GLN A 194 -10.88 20.41 12.65
C GLN A 194 -10.23 19.96 13.95
N LEU A 195 -9.55 18.82 13.97
CA LEU A 195 -8.84 18.33 15.14
C LEU A 195 -7.69 19.29 15.52
N ALA A 196 -6.93 19.79 14.54
CA ALA A 196 -5.86 20.77 14.77
C ALA A 196 -6.41 22.05 15.37
N MET A 197 -7.44 22.62 14.78
CA MET A 197 -8.13 23.82 15.28
C MET A 197 -8.69 23.64 16.69
N ALA A 198 -9.36 22.51 16.96
CA ALA A 198 -9.88 22.20 18.28
C ALA A 198 -8.80 22.04 19.36
N THR A 199 -7.58 21.65 18.96
CA THR A 199 -6.47 21.42 19.89
C THR A 199 -5.67 22.70 20.17
N ASN A 200 -5.39 23.48 19.12
CA ASN A 200 -4.42 24.58 19.19
C ASN A 200 -5.07 25.97 18.93
N GLY A 201 -6.29 26.01 18.41
CA GLY A 201 -6.96 27.26 17.99
C GLY A 201 -6.44 27.86 16.68
N GLU A 202 -5.37 27.32 16.14
CA GLU A 202 -4.74 27.73 14.88
C GLU A 202 -4.05 26.55 14.20
N LEU A 203 -3.74 26.67 12.90
CA LEU A 203 -3.01 25.65 12.15
C LEU A 203 -1.50 25.90 12.25
N THR A 204 -0.73 24.90 12.64
CA THR A 204 0.73 24.97 12.86
C THR A 204 1.46 23.78 12.23
N HIS A 205 2.78 23.89 12.05
CA HIS A 205 3.64 22.78 11.61
C HIS A 205 3.55 21.54 12.54
N ASN A 206 3.23 21.74 13.83
CA ASN A 206 3.09 20.65 14.78
C ASN A 206 1.86 19.76 14.49
N ASP A 207 0.91 20.23 13.69
CA ASP A 207 -0.33 19.50 13.38
C ASP A 207 -0.14 18.44 12.31
N LEU A 208 1.00 18.46 11.61
CA LEU A 208 1.41 17.37 10.72
C LEU A 208 1.46 16.01 11.42
N LYS A 209 1.65 15.97 12.75
CA LYS A 209 1.54 14.74 13.55
C LYS A 209 0.16 14.08 13.46
N PHE A 210 -0.90 14.88 13.32
CA PHE A 210 -2.27 14.34 13.15
C PHE A 210 -2.44 13.66 11.78
N VAL A 211 -1.83 14.22 10.74
CA VAL A 211 -1.79 13.60 9.40
C VAL A 211 -1.12 12.22 9.47
N PHE A 212 0.04 12.15 10.11
CA PHE A 212 0.74 10.88 10.32
C PHE A 212 -0.10 9.86 11.07
N THR A 213 -0.78 10.31 12.12
CA THR A 213 -1.65 9.44 12.93
C THR A 213 -2.81 8.91 12.11
N GLN A 214 -3.45 9.76 11.30
CA GLN A 214 -4.55 9.36 10.42
C GLN A 214 -4.09 8.37 9.36
N LYS A 215 -2.97 8.66 8.68
CA LYS A 215 -2.37 7.74 7.70
C LYS A 215 -2.02 6.37 8.32
N LYS A 216 -1.50 6.36 9.56
CA LYS A 216 -1.26 5.11 10.31
C LYS A 216 -2.57 4.34 10.57
N GLN A 217 -3.66 5.03 10.85
CA GLN A 217 -4.98 4.39 11.02
C GLN A 217 -5.53 3.81 9.72
N MET A 218 -5.38 4.52 8.59
CA MET A 218 -5.78 4.02 7.27
C MET A 218 -5.08 2.70 6.94
N ILE A 219 -3.77 2.65 7.15
CA ILE A 219 -2.97 1.43 6.98
C ILE A 219 -3.51 0.31 7.86
N LYS A 220 -3.73 0.61 9.14
CA LYS A 220 -4.24 -0.38 10.10
C LYS A 220 -5.62 -0.91 9.72
N LYS A 221 -6.51 -0.04 9.25
CA LYS A 221 -7.88 -0.42 8.80
C LYS A 221 -7.86 -1.28 7.54
N SER A 222 -6.93 -1.02 6.61
CA SER A 222 -6.82 -1.81 5.38
C SER A 222 -6.50 -3.28 5.64
N GLY A 223 -5.77 -3.57 6.72
CA GLY A 223 -5.31 -4.90 7.08
C GLY A 223 -4.25 -5.50 6.14
N ILE A 224 -3.97 -4.86 5.00
CA ILE A 224 -3.10 -5.37 3.92
C ILE A 224 -1.66 -4.89 4.09
N LEU A 225 -1.49 -3.62 4.47
CA LEU A 225 -0.19 -3.01 4.75
C LEU A 225 0.03 -2.86 6.25
N GLU A 226 1.29 -2.85 6.65
CA GLU A 226 1.71 -2.61 8.03
C GLU A 226 2.78 -1.51 8.04
N MET A 227 2.59 -0.48 8.86
CA MET A 227 3.61 0.54 9.08
C MET A 227 4.59 0.06 10.14
N ILE A 228 5.85 -0.05 9.77
CA ILE A 228 6.93 -0.53 10.65
C ILE A 228 7.57 0.66 11.36
N GLU A 229 7.69 0.56 12.69
CA GLU A 229 8.43 1.54 13.48
C GLU A 229 9.95 1.37 13.24
N LEU A 230 10.61 2.46 12.88
CA LEU A 230 12.03 2.49 12.61
C LEU A 230 12.80 2.78 13.90
N LYS A 231 13.66 1.84 14.29
CA LYS A 231 14.57 1.97 15.43
C LYS A 231 16.02 1.77 15.02
N GLU A 232 16.23 1.23 13.84
CA GLU A 232 17.52 0.85 13.27
C GLU A 232 18.13 1.98 12.47
N SER A 233 19.46 2.10 12.50
CA SER A 233 20.24 3.07 11.74
C SER A 233 21.19 2.39 10.73
N VAL A 234 21.80 3.17 9.85
CA VAL A 234 22.81 2.67 8.88
C VAL A 234 23.98 1.96 9.59
N ASN A 235 24.26 2.36 10.82
CA ASN A 235 25.31 1.77 11.64
C ASN A 235 24.97 0.38 12.18
N ASP A 236 23.71 -0.02 12.14
CA ASP A 236 23.26 -1.36 12.55
C ASP A 236 23.51 -2.44 11.48
N ILE A 237 23.93 -2.05 10.27
CA ILE A 237 24.31 -2.99 9.23
C ILE A 237 25.85 -3.17 9.23
N GLY A 238 26.30 -4.35 9.61
CA GLY A 238 27.71 -4.75 9.47
C GLY A 238 28.03 -5.17 8.03
N GLY A 239 28.83 -4.37 7.31
CA GLY A 239 29.17 -4.66 5.91
C GLY A 239 28.21 -4.06 4.88
N LEU A 240 28.04 -4.74 3.74
CA LEU A 240 27.21 -4.35 2.59
C LEU A 240 27.59 -2.97 2.00
N GLU A 241 28.86 -2.68 1.88
CA GLU A 241 29.39 -1.34 1.57
C GLU A 241 28.96 -0.84 0.17
N ASN A 242 28.89 -1.74 -0.84
CA ASN A 242 28.44 -1.37 -2.18
C ASN A 242 26.97 -0.97 -2.19
N LEU A 243 26.15 -1.72 -1.45
CA LEU A 243 24.73 -1.44 -1.31
C LEU A 243 24.50 -0.13 -0.57
N LYS A 244 25.22 0.12 0.54
CA LYS A 244 25.16 1.39 1.28
C LYS A 244 25.53 2.57 0.41
N ALA A 245 26.62 2.49 -0.33
CA ALA A 245 27.07 3.55 -1.23
C ALA A 245 26.06 3.83 -2.36
N TRP A 246 25.34 2.82 -2.82
CA TRP A 246 24.29 2.98 -3.80
C TRP A 246 23.04 3.66 -3.19
N LEU A 247 22.65 3.27 -1.97
CA LEU A 247 21.52 3.88 -1.25
C LEU A 247 21.77 5.35 -0.94
N GLU A 248 22.97 5.74 -0.54
CA GLU A 248 23.32 7.15 -0.30
C GLU A 248 23.13 8.01 -1.57
N ARG A 249 23.46 7.49 -2.75
CA ARG A 249 23.18 8.18 -4.01
C ARG A 249 21.68 8.30 -4.29
N LYS A 250 20.91 7.24 -4.03
CA LYS A 250 19.44 7.26 -4.20
C LYS A 250 18.76 8.21 -3.21
N LYS A 251 19.27 8.33 -1.98
CA LYS A 251 18.83 9.31 -0.98
C LYS A 251 18.85 10.75 -1.53
N ILE A 252 19.94 11.13 -2.22
CA ILE A 252 20.06 12.48 -2.78
C ILE A 252 18.94 12.77 -3.77
N VAL A 253 18.60 11.80 -4.63
CA VAL A 253 17.49 11.92 -5.59
C VAL A 253 16.16 12.00 -4.85
N PHE A 254 15.97 11.12 -3.87
CA PHE A 254 14.70 11.00 -3.14
C PHE A 254 14.37 12.23 -2.27
N LYS A 255 15.40 12.89 -1.71
CA LYS A 255 15.25 14.15 -0.96
C LYS A 255 15.07 15.38 -1.84
N ASN A 256 15.39 15.32 -3.13
CA ASN A 256 15.36 16.45 -4.04
C ASN A 256 14.55 16.14 -5.30
N ILE A 257 13.38 15.51 -5.14
CA ILE A 257 12.54 15.04 -6.24
C ILE A 257 12.27 16.11 -7.30
N PRO A 258 11.83 17.36 -6.95
CA PRO A 258 11.57 18.38 -7.96
C PRO A 258 12.82 18.72 -8.79
N LYS A 259 13.95 18.96 -8.15
CA LYS A 259 15.22 19.29 -8.82
C LYS A 259 15.75 18.11 -9.65
N ALA A 260 15.61 16.90 -9.16
CA ALA A 260 16.02 15.69 -9.87
C ALA A 260 15.21 15.52 -11.17
N LYS A 261 13.90 15.76 -11.10
CA LYS A 261 12.99 15.72 -12.25
C LYS A 261 13.31 16.81 -13.29
N GLU A 262 13.57 18.03 -12.82
CA GLU A 262 14.00 19.14 -13.68
C GLU A 262 15.34 18.84 -14.38
N TYR A 263 16.27 18.18 -13.69
CA TYR A 263 17.56 17.75 -14.25
C TYR A 263 17.43 16.55 -15.21
N GLY A 264 16.25 15.91 -15.32
CA GLY A 264 16.01 14.75 -16.17
C GLY A 264 16.34 13.41 -15.52
N VAL A 265 16.39 13.34 -14.18
CA VAL A 265 16.59 12.09 -13.44
C VAL A 265 15.25 11.41 -13.20
N ASP A 266 15.14 10.16 -13.63
CA ASP A 266 13.95 9.35 -13.36
C ASP A 266 13.77 9.05 -11.86
N MET A 267 12.52 8.95 -11.44
CA MET A 267 12.18 8.58 -10.07
C MET A 267 12.70 7.16 -9.75
N PRO A 268 13.47 7.00 -8.68
CA PRO A 268 13.92 5.68 -8.26
C PRO A 268 12.75 4.73 -8.04
N LYS A 269 12.83 3.55 -8.64
CA LYS A 269 11.77 2.53 -8.55
C LYS A 269 11.93 1.61 -7.35
N GLY A 270 13.15 1.19 -7.09
CA GLY A 270 13.45 0.30 -5.99
C GLY A 270 14.57 -0.68 -6.26
N MET A 271 14.75 -1.63 -5.36
CA MET A 271 15.76 -2.68 -5.45
C MET A 271 15.22 -4.05 -5.05
N LEU A 272 15.81 -5.08 -5.64
CA LEU A 272 15.63 -6.47 -5.19
C LEU A 272 16.92 -6.93 -4.48
N ILE A 273 16.76 -7.47 -3.28
CA ILE A 273 17.85 -8.01 -2.48
C ILE A 273 17.68 -9.52 -2.38
N ALA A 274 18.57 -10.26 -3.01
CA ALA A 274 18.52 -11.71 -3.01
C ALA A 274 19.77 -12.31 -2.36
N GLY A 275 19.63 -13.45 -1.70
CA GLY A 275 20.79 -14.10 -1.11
C GLY A 275 20.53 -14.92 0.13
N VAL A 276 21.59 -15.22 0.87
CA VAL A 276 21.57 -16.13 2.01
C VAL A 276 20.66 -15.64 3.12
N PRO A 277 19.82 -16.52 3.73
CA PRO A 277 19.04 -16.17 4.93
C PRO A 277 19.95 -15.69 6.08
N GLY A 278 19.43 -14.78 6.91
CA GLY A 278 20.17 -14.29 8.08
C GLY A 278 21.30 -13.29 7.80
N CYS A 279 21.48 -12.83 6.54
CA CYS A 279 22.55 -11.90 6.17
C CYS A 279 22.09 -10.44 6.02
N GLY A 280 21.04 -10.03 6.72
CA GLY A 280 20.66 -8.60 6.85
C GLY A 280 19.73 -8.04 5.77
N LYS A 281 19.13 -8.87 4.89
CA LYS A 281 18.23 -8.40 3.82
C LYS A 281 17.06 -7.57 4.34
N SER A 282 16.30 -8.10 5.31
CA SER A 282 15.15 -7.42 5.90
C SER A 282 15.55 -6.20 6.73
N LEU A 283 16.73 -6.22 7.37
CA LEU A 283 17.30 -5.07 8.05
C LEU A 283 17.58 -3.91 7.10
N THR A 284 18.03 -4.23 5.88
CA THR A 284 18.31 -3.21 4.85
C THR A 284 17.05 -2.40 4.49
N ALA A 285 15.85 -2.99 4.46
CA ALA A 285 14.62 -2.28 4.20
C ALA A 285 14.34 -1.20 5.27
N LYS A 286 14.51 -1.56 6.54
CA LYS A 286 14.33 -0.64 7.67
C LYS A 286 15.34 0.51 7.63
N VAL A 287 16.59 0.17 7.41
CA VAL A 287 17.68 1.16 7.33
C VAL A 287 17.51 2.09 6.13
N THR A 288 17.01 1.59 4.99
CA THR A 288 16.75 2.44 3.82
C THR A 288 15.66 3.47 4.11
N ALA A 289 14.57 3.07 4.75
CA ALA A 289 13.50 3.99 5.11
C ALA A 289 13.99 5.06 6.11
N GLN A 290 14.78 4.67 7.09
CA GLN A 290 15.43 5.60 8.02
C GLN A 290 16.40 6.55 7.30
N LEU A 291 17.20 6.04 6.36
CA LEU A 291 18.15 6.82 5.57
C LEU A 291 17.45 7.86 4.69
N PHE A 292 16.31 7.50 4.10
CA PHE A 292 15.50 8.38 3.27
C PHE A 292 14.61 9.31 4.11
N GLU A 293 14.46 9.05 5.41
CA GLU A 293 13.59 9.77 6.34
C GLU A 293 12.11 9.70 5.94
N VAL A 294 11.68 8.52 5.51
CA VAL A 294 10.32 8.25 5.05
C VAL A 294 9.71 7.04 5.76
N PRO A 295 8.36 6.92 5.81
CA PRO A 295 7.69 5.77 6.37
C PRO A 295 8.09 4.45 5.69
N LEU A 296 8.17 3.36 6.47
CA LEU A 296 8.32 2.00 5.99
C LEU A 296 6.98 1.28 6.05
N LEU A 297 6.50 0.86 4.89
CA LEU A 297 5.30 0.05 4.73
C LEU A 297 5.69 -1.36 4.37
N ARG A 298 5.23 -2.35 5.14
CA ARG A 298 5.41 -3.76 4.82
C ARG A 298 4.15 -4.30 4.13
N LEU A 299 4.34 -4.90 2.96
CA LEU A 299 3.30 -5.63 2.24
C LEU A 299 3.37 -7.10 2.65
N ASP A 300 2.31 -7.59 3.28
CA ASP A 300 2.18 -8.99 3.65
C ASP A 300 1.52 -9.78 2.52
N MET A 301 2.32 -10.55 1.79
CA MET A 301 1.83 -11.35 0.67
C MET A 301 0.79 -12.40 1.08
N GLY A 302 0.85 -12.88 2.34
CA GLY A 302 -0.16 -13.80 2.87
C GLY A 302 -1.54 -13.17 3.01
N LYS A 303 -1.60 -11.85 3.24
CA LYS A 303 -2.86 -11.09 3.34
C LYS A 303 -3.38 -10.60 1.99
N ILE A 304 -2.51 -10.54 0.99
CA ILE A 304 -2.91 -10.22 -0.38
C ILE A 304 -3.67 -11.37 -1.00
N LEU A 305 -3.22 -12.61 -0.78
CA LEU A 305 -3.83 -13.80 -1.33
C LEU A 305 -5.20 -14.05 -0.65
N GLY A 306 -6.26 -13.64 -1.32
CA GLY A 306 -7.65 -13.85 -0.89
C GLY A 306 -8.13 -15.27 -1.14
N LYS A 307 -9.28 -15.59 -0.56
CA LYS A 307 -9.96 -16.89 -0.74
C LYS A 307 -10.80 -16.98 -2.01
N TYR A 308 -11.20 -15.82 -2.54
CA TYR A 308 -12.10 -15.72 -3.69
C TYR A 308 -11.37 -15.24 -4.94
N VAL A 309 -11.89 -15.64 -6.11
CA VAL A 309 -11.36 -15.17 -7.41
C VAL A 309 -11.53 -13.65 -7.53
N GLY A 310 -10.45 -12.96 -7.89
CA GLY A 310 -10.44 -11.49 -8.02
C GLY A 310 -10.10 -10.73 -6.74
N GLU A 311 -10.30 -11.29 -5.55
CA GLU A 311 -10.00 -10.64 -4.26
C GLU A 311 -8.51 -10.28 -4.14
N SER A 312 -7.63 -11.17 -4.59
CA SER A 312 -6.18 -10.97 -4.54
C SER A 312 -5.72 -9.78 -5.40
N GLU A 313 -6.29 -9.63 -6.61
CA GLU A 313 -5.97 -8.50 -7.49
C GLU A 313 -6.49 -7.19 -6.92
N GLU A 314 -7.69 -7.19 -6.34
CA GLU A 314 -8.26 -6.02 -5.68
C GLU A 314 -7.43 -5.61 -4.45
N ASN A 315 -7.02 -6.56 -3.63
CA ASN A 315 -6.14 -6.32 -2.48
C ASN A 315 -4.80 -5.72 -2.91
N MET A 316 -4.20 -6.20 -4.01
CA MET A 316 -2.98 -5.63 -4.56
C MET A 316 -3.18 -4.18 -5.03
N ARG A 317 -4.28 -3.91 -5.76
CA ARG A 317 -4.60 -2.54 -6.21
C ARG A 317 -4.83 -1.60 -5.01
N LYS A 318 -5.53 -2.06 -3.97
CA LYS A 318 -5.72 -1.31 -2.72
C LYS A 318 -4.39 -1.03 -2.02
N ALA A 319 -3.49 -2.03 -1.94
CA ALA A 319 -2.17 -1.86 -1.35
C ALA A 319 -1.33 -0.82 -2.11
N ILE A 320 -1.35 -0.88 -3.44
CA ILE A 320 -0.65 0.07 -4.32
C ILE A 320 -1.20 1.48 -4.12
N LYS A 321 -2.52 1.67 -4.23
CA LYS A 321 -3.18 2.98 -4.01
C LYS A 321 -2.83 3.55 -2.64
N LEU A 322 -2.84 2.72 -1.60
CA LEU A 322 -2.50 3.15 -0.23
C LEU A 322 -1.02 3.53 -0.09
N ALA A 323 -0.10 2.78 -0.72
CA ALA A 323 1.32 3.13 -0.73
C ALA A 323 1.58 4.45 -1.47
N GLU A 324 0.90 4.70 -2.59
CA GLU A 324 0.97 5.97 -3.31
C GLU A 324 0.39 7.13 -2.51
N ALA A 325 -0.72 6.91 -1.82
CA ALA A 325 -1.34 7.89 -0.91
C ALA A 325 -0.41 8.31 0.24
N ILE A 326 0.47 7.41 0.69
CA ILE A 326 1.41 7.67 1.80
C ILE A 326 2.77 8.15 1.28
N SER A 327 2.97 8.15 -0.04
CA SER A 327 4.25 8.58 -0.62
C SER A 327 4.61 10.03 -0.22
N PRO A 328 5.91 10.34 -0.01
CA PRO A 328 7.07 9.46 -0.21
C PRO A 328 7.21 8.39 0.86
N CYS A 329 7.43 7.12 0.46
CA CYS A 329 7.58 6.00 1.39
C CYS A 329 8.46 4.89 0.81
N VAL A 330 8.91 3.98 1.68
CA VAL A 330 9.50 2.70 1.28
C VAL A 330 8.43 1.61 1.40
N LEU A 331 8.18 0.88 0.33
CA LEU A 331 7.31 -0.30 0.31
C LEU A 331 8.19 -1.56 0.35
N TRP A 332 8.14 -2.29 1.45
CA TRP A 332 8.92 -3.50 1.67
C TRP A 332 8.07 -4.75 1.45
N ILE A 333 8.56 -5.62 0.57
CA ILE A 333 7.97 -6.94 0.29
C ILE A 333 8.97 -7.99 0.75
N ASP A 334 8.68 -8.67 1.84
CA ASP A 334 9.57 -9.67 2.40
C ASP A 334 9.29 -11.04 1.80
N GLU A 335 10.38 -11.79 1.52
CA GLU A 335 10.32 -13.17 1.02
C GLU A 335 9.39 -13.32 -0.19
N LEU A 336 9.64 -12.48 -1.21
CA LEU A 336 8.83 -12.39 -2.42
C LEU A 336 8.58 -13.76 -3.09
N GLU A 337 9.54 -14.69 -2.99
CA GLU A 337 9.43 -16.05 -3.51
C GLU A 337 8.30 -16.88 -2.88
N LYS A 338 7.89 -16.56 -1.63
CA LYS A 338 6.79 -17.28 -0.98
C LYS A 338 5.47 -17.11 -1.72
N ALA A 339 5.26 -15.98 -2.34
CA ALA A 339 4.09 -15.72 -3.15
C ALA A 339 4.04 -16.58 -4.42
N PHE A 340 5.19 -17.11 -4.85
CA PHE A 340 5.32 -18.00 -6.02
C PHE A 340 5.50 -19.47 -5.66
N SER A 341 5.59 -19.84 -4.38
CA SER A 341 5.87 -21.22 -3.94
C SER A 341 4.75 -22.23 -4.18
N GLY A 342 3.69 -21.90 -4.92
CA GLY A 342 2.66 -22.81 -5.41
C GLY A 342 2.70 -23.08 -6.92
N MET A 343 3.63 -22.46 -7.66
CA MET A 343 3.64 -22.47 -9.14
C MET A 343 4.12 -23.77 -9.82
N GLY A 344 4.51 -24.79 -9.05
CA GLY A 344 5.05 -26.05 -9.61
C GLY A 344 4.01 -27.11 -9.99
N GLY A 345 2.72 -26.86 -9.82
CA GLY A 345 1.63 -27.81 -10.10
C GLY A 345 0.55 -27.21 -11.02
N ASN A 346 -0.13 -28.09 -11.78
CA ASN A 346 -1.25 -27.75 -12.68
C ASN A 346 -2.52 -27.33 -11.90
N SER A 347 -2.51 -26.23 -11.15
CA SER A 347 -3.66 -25.78 -10.37
C SER A 347 -4.03 -24.31 -10.67
N GLU A 348 -5.32 -24.02 -10.56
CA GLU A 348 -5.92 -22.68 -10.73
C GLU A 348 -5.22 -21.57 -9.91
N GLY A 349 -4.53 -21.90 -8.82
CA GLY A 349 -3.73 -20.98 -8.02
C GLY A 349 -2.57 -20.32 -8.77
N ASN A 350 -2.05 -20.94 -9.84
CA ASN A 350 -0.97 -20.38 -10.65
C ASN A 350 -1.43 -19.18 -11.48
N GLU A 351 -2.64 -19.21 -12.00
CA GLU A 351 -3.18 -18.17 -12.86
C GLU A 351 -3.47 -16.89 -12.07
N VAL A 352 -4.05 -17.02 -10.88
CA VAL A 352 -4.33 -15.89 -9.98
C VAL A 352 -3.04 -15.20 -9.56
N THR A 353 -2.02 -15.94 -9.16
CA THR A 353 -0.72 -15.40 -8.75
C THR A 353 -0.02 -14.69 -9.93
N THR A 354 -0.10 -15.25 -11.13
CA THR A 354 0.49 -14.64 -12.33
C THR A 354 -0.19 -13.31 -12.68
N ARG A 355 -1.51 -13.22 -12.60
CA ARG A 355 -2.27 -11.97 -12.84
C ARG A 355 -1.98 -10.92 -11.78
N LEU A 356 -1.97 -11.32 -10.50
CA LEU A 356 -1.62 -10.46 -9.37
C LEU A 356 -0.26 -9.78 -9.60
N PHE A 357 0.76 -10.57 -9.94
CA PHE A 357 2.09 -10.05 -10.21
C PHE A 357 2.16 -9.26 -11.50
N GLY A 358 1.36 -9.58 -12.51
CA GLY A 358 1.20 -8.76 -13.72
C GLY A 358 0.81 -7.34 -13.36
N THR A 359 -0.21 -7.16 -12.54
CA THR A 359 -0.66 -5.84 -12.04
C THR A 359 0.46 -5.11 -11.28
N PHE A 360 1.14 -5.78 -10.36
CA PHE A 360 2.25 -5.20 -9.61
C PHE A 360 3.43 -4.79 -10.51
N LEU A 361 3.81 -5.64 -11.46
CA LEU A 361 4.92 -5.37 -12.37
C LEU A 361 4.62 -4.23 -13.35
N THR A 362 3.40 -4.13 -13.84
CA THR A 362 2.94 -3.01 -14.65
C THR A 362 3.03 -1.71 -13.87
N TRP A 363 2.50 -1.71 -12.65
CA TRP A 363 2.63 -0.56 -11.76
C TRP A 363 4.10 -0.18 -11.51
N MET A 364 4.97 -1.15 -11.19
CA MET A 364 6.41 -0.88 -10.98
C MET A 364 7.07 -0.24 -12.20
N GLN A 365 6.63 -0.58 -13.40
CA GLN A 365 7.15 -0.02 -14.63
C GLN A 365 6.66 1.40 -14.88
N GLU A 366 5.38 1.68 -14.60
CA GLU A 366 4.68 2.91 -14.97
C GLU A 366 4.64 3.96 -13.85
N LYS A 367 4.85 3.55 -12.60
CA LYS A 367 4.70 4.43 -11.44
C LYS A 367 5.54 5.70 -11.56
N LYS A 368 4.90 6.83 -11.26
CA LYS A 368 5.52 8.16 -11.15
C LYS A 368 5.59 8.64 -9.68
N SER A 369 4.89 7.95 -8.79
CA SER A 369 4.85 8.23 -7.36
C SER A 369 6.19 7.93 -6.68
N PRO A 370 6.60 8.70 -5.65
CA PRO A 370 7.83 8.49 -4.91
C PRO A 370 7.67 7.33 -3.88
N VAL A 371 7.29 6.16 -4.37
CA VAL A 371 7.29 4.91 -3.60
C VAL A 371 8.54 4.12 -3.97
N PHE A 372 9.46 3.92 -3.04
CA PHE A 372 10.67 3.12 -3.25
C PHE A 372 10.43 1.68 -2.82
N VAL A 373 10.43 0.75 -3.77
CA VAL A 373 10.14 -0.66 -3.49
C VAL A 373 11.40 -1.42 -3.10
N ILE A 374 11.37 -2.13 -1.98
CA ILE A 374 12.41 -3.06 -1.57
C ILE A 374 11.80 -4.45 -1.47
N ALA A 375 12.20 -5.32 -2.38
CA ALA A 375 11.83 -6.73 -2.32
C ALA A 375 13.01 -7.56 -1.80
N THR A 376 12.74 -8.52 -0.92
CA THR A 376 13.74 -9.49 -0.46
C THR A 376 13.40 -10.89 -0.98
N ALA A 377 14.42 -11.69 -1.28
CA ALA A 377 14.25 -13.08 -1.68
C ALA A 377 15.39 -13.96 -1.13
N ASN A 378 15.06 -15.14 -0.65
CA ASN A 378 16.04 -16.16 -0.27
C ASN A 378 16.38 -17.06 -1.46
N ASN A 379 15.43 -17.26 -2.38
CA ASN A 379 15.61 -18.07 -3.56
C ASN A 379 15.10 -17.37 -4.82
N ILE A 380 16.01 -16.84 -5.62
CA ILE A 380 15.68 -16.12 -6.84
C ILE A 380 15.18 -17.04 -7.97
N THR A 381 15.51 -18.35 -7.90
CA THR A 381 15.12 -19.28 -8.96
C THR A 381 13.62 -19.61 -8.95
N SER A 382 12.95 -19.27 -7.85
CA SER A 382 11.50 -19.36 -7.70
C SER A 382 10.76 -18.13 -8.22
N LEU A 383 11.48 -17.07 -8.58
CA LEU A 383 10.89 -15.84 -9.08
C LEU A 383 10.70 -15.89 -10.60
N PRO A 384 9.60 -15.33 -11.13
CA PRO A 384 9.43 -15.18 -12.56
C PRO A 384 10.56 -14.37 -13.20
N PRO A 385 11.08 -14.76 -14.37
CA PRO A 385 12.15 -14.05 -15.07
C PRO A 385 11.80 -12.58 -15.38
N GLU A 386 10.52 -12.29 -15.50
CA GLU A 386 9.99 -10.95 -15.72
C GLU A 386 10.40 -9.97 -14.62
N LEU A 387 10.43 -10.40 -13.35
CA LEU A 387 10.87 -9.57 -12.21
C LEU A 387 12.32 -9.12 -12.34
N LEU A 388 13.15 -9.91 -12.99
CA LEU A 388 14.60 -9.67 -13.13
C LEU A 388 14.94 -8.78 -14.33
N ARG A 389 13.95 -8.42 -15.16
CA ARG A 389 14.16 -7.54 -16.32
C ARG A 389 14.42 -6.11 -15.88
N LYS A 390 15.37 -5.45 -16.58
CA LYS A 390 15.65 -4.01 -16.40
C LYS A 390 14.39 -3.17 -16.58
N GLY A 391 14.28 -2.11 -15.79
CA GLY A 391 13.15 -1.16 -15.85
C GLY A 391 12.06 -1.39 -14.81
N ARG A 392 12.15 -2.45 -14.00
CA ARG A 392 11.26 -2.74 -12.86
C ARG A 392 11.93 -2.40 -11.54
N PHE A 393 13.04 -3.05 -11.26
CA PHE A 393 13.97 -2.62 -10.19
C PHE A 393 15.13 -1.84 -10.80
N ASP A 394 15.62 -0.83 -10.10
CA ASP A 394 16.81 -0.07 -10.51
C ASP A 394 18.07 -0.91 -10.41
N GLU A 395 18.13 -1.79 -9.39
CA GLU A 395 19.26 -2.65 -9.13
C GLU A 395 18.85 -3.95 -8.44
N ILE A 396 19.59 -5.03 -8.70
CA ILE A 396 19.45 -6.32 -8.01
C ILE A 396 20.76 -6.60 -7.29
N PHE A 397 20.67 -6.72 -5.96
CA PHE A 397 21.81 -7.01 -5.11
C PHE A 397 21.82 -8.46 -4.64
N TYR A 398 22.99 -9.07 -4.70
CA TYR A 398 23.26 -10.34 -4.05
C TYR A 398 23.91 -10.10 -2.68
N VAL A 399 23.39 -10.76 -1.66
CA VAL A 399 23.91 -10.75 -0.30
C VAL A 399 24.36 -12.17 0.07
N GLY A 400 25.68 -12.36 0.10
CA GLY A 400 26.31 -13.61 0.51
C GLY A 400 26.53 -13.71 2.01
N LEU A 401 27.27 -14.74 2.43
CA LEU A 401 27.80 -14.82 3.79
C LEU A 401 28.82 -13.70 4.02
N PRO A 402 28.88 -13.12 5.23
CA PRO A 402 29.79 -12.01 5.54
C PRO A 402 31.25 -12.46 5.54
N ASN A 403 32.13 -11.63 4.97
CA ASN A 403 33.58 -11.80 5.04
C ASN A 403 34.13 -11.48 6.44
N ASP A 404 35.42 -11.66 6.67
CA ASP A 404 36.06 -11.48 7.99
C ASP A 404 35.87 -10.06 8.53
N GLU A 405 35.98 -9.04 7.70
CA GLU A 405 35.77 -7.64 8.10
C GLU A 405 34.31 -7.35 8.44
N GLU A 406 33.40 -7.92 7.68
CA GLU A 406 31.96 -7.79 7.93
C GLU A 406 31.56 -8.54 9.19
N ARG A 407 32.05 -9.77 9.41
CA ARG A 407 31.80 -10.50 10.67
C ARG A 407 32.32 -9.74 11.86
N LYS A 408 33.50 -9.12 11.76
CA LYS A 408 34.04 -8.25 12.81
C LYS A 408 33.05 -7.13 13.15
N LYS A 409 32.61 -6.38 12.16
CA LYS A 409 31.62 -5.30 12.36
C LYS A 409 30.30 -5.81 12.96
N ILE A 410 29.81 -6.98 12.54
CA ILE A 410 28.59 -7.60 13.08
C ILE A 410 28.78 -7.94 14.56
N PHE A 411 29.90 -8.54 14.96
CA PHE A 411 30.21 -8.76 16.38
C PHE A 411 30.24 -7.45 17.18
N GLU A 412 30.96 -6.44 16.67
CA GLU A 412 31.06 -5.12 17.28
C GLU A 412 29.67 -4.51 17.52
N ILE A 413 28.77 -4.56 16.54
CA ILE A 413 27.42 -4.05 16.63
C ILE A 413 26.62 -4.81 17.72
N HIS A 414 26.61 -6.14 17.67
CA HIS A 414 25.77 -6.92 18.60
C HIS A 414 26.29 -6.91 20.04
N ILE A 415 27.62 -6.86 20.25
CA ILE A 415 28.22 -6.71 21.57
C ILE A 415 27.89 -5.32 22.13
N ASN A 416 28.14 -4.24 21.37
CA ASN A 416 27.87 -2.88 21.80
C ASN A 416 26.37 -2.64 22.11
N LYS A 417 25.49 -3.28 21.35
CA LYS A 417 24.03 -3.16 21.56
C LYS A 417 23.58 -3.77 22.89
N ARG A 418 24.25 -4.83 23.37
CA ARG A 418 23.85 -5.58 24.58
C ARG A 418 24.70 -5.26 25.80
N ARG A 419 26.02 -5.15 25.60
CA ARG A 419 27.00 -4.98 26.67
C ARG A 419 28.11 -3.99 26.26
N PRO A 420 27.78 -2.70 26.05
CA PRO A 420 28.74 -1.70 25.59
C PRO A 420 29.93 -1.51 26.55
N GLN A 421 29.68 -1.69 27.87
CA GLN A 421 30.72 -1.57 28.89
C GLN A 421 31.79 -2.66 28.81
N ASP A 422 31.44 -3.85 28.29
CA ASP A 422 32.34 -5.00 28.23
C ASP A 422 33.10 -5.10 26.89
N PHE A 423 32.69 -4.31 25.89
CA PHE A 423 33.19 -4.38 24.52
C PHE A 423 34.74 -4.36 24.43
N LYS A 424 35.38 -3.47 25.19
CA LYS A 424 36.85 -3.32 25.17
C LYS A 424 37.63 -4.53 25.67
N ALA A 425 36.97 -5.39 26.49
CA ALA A 425 37.58 -6.59 27.07
C ALA A 425 37.39 -7.83 26.19
N ILE A 426 36.61 -7.73 25.11
CA ILE A 426 36.29 -8.88 24.25
C ILE A 426 37.25 -8.90 23.04
N ASP A 427 37.90 -10.04 22.84
CA ASP A 427 38.75 -10.28 21.68
C ASP A 427 37.92 -10.68 20.45
N VAL A 428 37.44 -9.68 19.71
CA VAL A 428 36.63 -9.86 18.52
C VAL A 428 37.40 -10.58 17.42
N VAL A 429 38.75 -10.42 17.34
CA VAL A 429 39.55 -11.05 16.30
C VAL A 429 39.52 -12.57 16.44
N SER A 430 39.69 -13.08 17.66
CA SER A 430 39.59 -14.52 17.97
C SER A 430 38.20 -15.07 17.65
N LEU A 431 37.10 -14.30 17.92
CA LEU A 431 35.73 -14.70 17.57
C LEU A 431 35.55 -14.83 16.06
N VAL A 432 36.05 -13.86 15.28
CA VAL A 432 36.01 -13.88 13.80
C VAL A 432 36.71 -15.09 13.24
N ALA A 433 37.91 -15.43 13.76
CA ALA A 433 38.68 -16.59 13.33
C ALA A 433 37.93 -17.93 13.49
N LYS A 434 37.03 -18.03 14.49
CA LYS A 434 36.27 -19.24 14.81
C LYS A 434 34.88 -19.29 14.13
N THR A 435 34.43 -18.21 13.51
CA THR A 435 33.09 -18.09 12.92
C THR A 435 33.11 -17.99 11.39
N LYS A 436 34.05 -18.69 10.75
CA LYS A 436 34.07 -18.80 9.30
C LYS A 436 32.71 -19.34 8.82
N ASP A 437 32.17 -18.74 7.74
CA ASP A 437 30.89 -19.11 7.12
C ASP A 437 29.63 -18.94 8.02
N TYR A 438 29.73 -18.20 9.12
CA TYR A 438 28.57 -17.80 9.91
C TYR A 438 27.80 -16.67 9.20
N SER A 439 26.48 -16.75 9.25
CA SER A 439 25.60 -15.64 8.84
C SER A 439 25.54 -14.53 9.92
N GLY A 440 25.00 -13.37 9.59
CA GLY A 440 24.79 -12.31 10.58
C GLY A 440 23.86 -12.75 11.72
N ALA A 441 22.84 -13.56 11.42
CA ALA A 441 21.92 -14.11 12.42
C ALA A 441 22.62 -15.12 13.34
N ASP A 442 23.52 -15.97 12.81
CA ASP A 442 24.31 -16.89 13.65
C ASP A 442 25.21 -16.11 14.63
N ILE A 443 25.85 -15.03 14.16
CA ILE A 443 26.67 -14.16 15.03
C ILE A 443 25.80 -13.46 16.09
N GLU A 444 24.65 -12.95 15.72
CA GLU A 444 23.71 -12.40 16.70
C GLU A 444 23.31 -13.42 17.77
N GLY A 445 23.03 -14.66 17.33
CA GLY A 445 22.67 -15.78 18.20
C GLY A 445 23.77 -16.07 19.23
N VAL A 446 25.01 -16.29 18.78
CA VAL A 446 26.13 -16.62 19.70
C VAL A 446 26.46 -15.49 20.67
N VAL A 447 26.32 -14.23 20.27
CA VAL A 447 26.47 -13.09 21.19
C VAL A 447 25.35 -13.08 22.23
N LYS A 448 24.11 -13.35 21.83
CA LYS A 448 22.97 -13.42 22.74
C LYS A 448 23.15 -14.54 23.76
N ASP A 449 23.51 -15.73 23.30
CA ASP A 449 23.74 -16.90 24.16
C ASP A 449 24.90 -16.67 25.13
N GLY A 450 25.98 -16.04 24.65
CA GLY A 450 27.12 -15.67 25.48
C GLY A 450 26.71 -14.71 26.61
N VAL A 451 25.88 -13.72 26.32
CA VAL A 451 25.33 -12.77 27.32
C VAL A 451 24.42 -13.50 28.31
N GLU A 452 23.54 -14.38 27.84
CA GLU A 452 22.63 -15.14 28.67
C GLU A 452 23.36 -16.09 29.64
N ASN A 453 24.36 -16.81 29.11
CA ASN A 453 25.19 -17.73 29.94
C ASN A 453 25.99 -16.97 30.97
N SER A 454 26.60 -15.83 30.62
CA SER A 454 27.31 -14.98 31.56
C SER A 454 26.42 -14.49 32.69
N PHE A 455 25.20 -14.11 32.37
CA PHE A 455 24.21 -13.68 33.38
C PHE A 455 23.74 -14.84 34.25
N ALA A 456 23.47 -16.00 33.66
CA ALA A 456 23.02 -17.21 34.42
C ALA A 456 24.07 -17.69 35.42
N ASP A 457 25.34 -17.56 35.08
CA ASP A 457 26.47 -17.91 35.99
C ASP A 457 26.72 -16.83 37.06
N GLY A 458 25.90 -15.78 37.11
CA GLY A 458 26.02 -14.71 38.11
C GLY A 458 27.17 -13.74 37.87
N ASN A 459 27.71 -13.69 36.63
CA ASN A 459 28.82 -12.79 36.31
C ASN A 459 28.31 -11.37 36.03
N SER A 460 29.09 -10.38 36.45
CA SER A 460 28.81 -8.96 36.21
C SER A 460 29.26 -8.48 34.83
N SER A 461 30.09 -9.22 34.12
CA SER A 461 30.70 -8.85 32.84
C SER A 461 30.70 -10.00 31.83
N LEU A 462 30.49 -9.64 30.55
CA LEU A 462 30.63 -10.57 29.44
C LEU A 462 32.12 -10.72 29.09
N THR A 463 32.58 -11.96 28.91
CA THR A 463 33.98 -12.25 28.46
C THR A 463 33.98 -12.95 27.13
N THR A 464 35.15 -12.95 26.46
CA THR A 464 35.38 -13.67 25.20
C THR A 464 35.06 -15.17 25.34
N GLU A 465 35.33 -15.78 26.49
CA GLU A 465 35.12 -17.21 26.75
C GLU A 465 33.65 -17.60 26.67
N TYR A 466 32.71 -16.75 27.17
CA TYR A 466 31.28 -17.03 27.11
C TYR A 466 30.77 -17.07 25.65
N ILE A 467 31.26 -16.14 24.82
CA ILE A 467 30.91 -16.14 23.40
C ILE A 467 31.56 -17.33 22.67
N MET A 468 32.80 -17.69 23.01
CA MET A 468 33.48 -18.87 22.45
C MET A 468 32.73 -20.16 22.75
N LYS A 469 32.28 -20.36 23.99
CA LYS A 469 31.45 -21.52 24.35
C LYS A 469 30.13 -21.55 23.56
N ALA A 470 29.52 -20.40 23.34
CA ALA A 470 28.32 -20.30 22.52
C ALA A 470 28.61 -20.68 21.05
N ILE A 471 29.77 -20.26 20.51
CA ILE A 471 30.21 -20.66 19.16
C ILE A 471 30.39 -22.17 19.04
N GLU A 472 31.03 -22.81 20.03
CA GLU A 472 31.28 -24.26 20.05
C GLU A 472 29.95 -25.09 20.08
N ASN A 473 28.91 -24.53 20.68
CA ASN A 473 27.62 -25.17 20.78
C ASN A 473 26.65 -24.82 19.63
N THR A 474 27.04 -23.91 18.74
CA THR A 474 26.17 -23.45 17.65
C THR A 474 26.58 -24.06 16.31
N ARG A 475 25.62 -24.71 15.65
CA ARG A 475 25.77 -25.13 14.25
C ARG A 475 25.34 -24.00 13.32
N PRO A 476 26.24 -23.43 12.52
CA PRO A 476 25.91 -22.35 11.61
C PRO A 476 25.00 -22.83 10.48
N LEU A 477 24.23 -21.90 9.92
CA LEU A 477 23.35 -22.15 8.79
C LEU A 477 24.07 -22.77 7.59
N SER A 478 25.33 -22.42 7.39
CA SER A 478 26.21 -22.95 6.34
C SER A 478 26.45 -24.46 6.45
N GLU A 479 26.53 -25.01 7.65
CA GLU A 479 26.62 -26.45 7.87
C GLU A 479 25.28 -27.16 7.66
N ILE A 480 24.19 -26.51 8.12
CA ILE A 480 22.83 -27.09 8.02
C ILE A 480 22.38 -27.17 6.55
N MET A 481 22.64 -26.12 5.76
CA MET A 481 22.25 -26.04 4.36
C MET A 481 23.30 -26.59 3.38
N GLY A 482 24.55 -26.72 3.80
CA GLY A 482 25.64 -27.39 3.07
C GLY A 482 25.70 -27.07 1.59
N ASP A 483 25.43 -28.09 0.76
CA ASP A 483 25.54 -27.99 -0.69
C ASP A 483 24.48 -27.07 -1.32
N ALA A 484 23.32 -26.90 -0.68
CA ALA A 484 22.27 -26.00 -1.19
C ALA A 484 22.75 -24.52 -1.22
N LEU A 485 23.54 -24.08 -0.25
CA LEU A 485 24.13 -22.74 -0.25
C LEU A 485 25.19 -22.56 -1.33
N LYS A 486 26.02 -23.57 -1.57
CA LYS A 486 27.03 -23.55 -2.65
C LYS A 486 26.37 -23.48 -4.02
N ASP A 487 25.29 -24.22 -4.23
CA ASP A 487 24.56 -24.22 -5.49
C ASP A 487 23.83 -22.88 -5.71
N LEU A 488 23.26 -22.29 -4.65
CA LEU A 488 22.69 -20.94 -4.71
C LEU A 488 23.76 -19.90 -5.08
N SER A 489 24.93 -19.88 -4.41
CA SER A 489 26.02 -18.95 -4.73
C SER A 489 26.47 -19.06 -6.18
N LYS A 490 26.67 -20.28 -6.71
CA LYS A 490 27.02 -20.49 -8.11
C LYS A 490 25.97 -19.98 -9.09
N LYS A 491 24.67 -20.11 -8.75
CA LYS A 491 23.58 -19.59 -9.57
C LYS A 491 23.57 -18.06 -9.59
N TYR A 492 23.79 -17.42 -8.44
CA TYR A 492 23.88 -15.96 -8.35
C TYR A 492 25.08 -15.39 -9.12
N GLU A 493 26.24 -16.04 -9.08
CA GLU A 493 27.41 -15.65 -9.87
C GLU A 493 27.12 -15.66 -11.39
N LYS A 494 26.40 -16.70 -11.87
CA LYS A 494 26.00 -16.80 -13.29
C LYS A 494 25.03 -15.70 -13.73
N LEU A 495 24.22 -15.18 -12.82
CA LEU A 495 23.22 -14.14 -13.12
C LEU A 495 23.84 -12.73 -13.12
N ASN A 496 25.12 -12.59 -12.75
CA ASN A 496 25.88 -11.34 -12.80
C ASN A 496 25.22 -10.19 -12.01
N PHE A 497 24.60 -10.51 -10.84
CA PHE A 497 24.04 -9.52 -9.95
C PHE A 497 25.13 -8.74 -9.23
N LYS A 498 24.78 -7.53 -8.82
CA LYS A 498 25.70 -6.67 -8.09
C LYS A 498 25.93 -7.21 -6.68
N ASN A 499 27.18 -7.46 -6.32
CA ASN A 499 27.50 -7.87 -4.95
C ASN A 499 27.21 -6.69 -3.99
N ALA A 500 26.44 -6.94 -2.94
CA ALA A 500 26.14 -5.95 -1.90
C ALA A 500 27.39 -5.60 -1.07
N SER A 501 28.28 -6.57 -0.86
CA SER A 501 29.58 -6.44 -0.19
C SER A 501 30.67 -6.00 -1.17
N LYS A 502 31.78 -5.47 -0.62
CA LYS A 502 33.00 -5.22 -1.40
C LYS A 502 33.74 -6.48 -1.71
#